data_061740702fdceaad301a47b6766162bf
#
_entry.id   061740702fdceaad301a47b6766162bf
#
_cell.length_a   1.000
_cell.length_b   1.000
_cell.length_c   1.000
_cell.angle_alpha   90.00
_cell.angle_beta   90.00
_cell.angle_gamma   90.00
#
_symmetry.space_group_name_H-M   'P 1'
#
loop_
_entity.id
_entity.type
_entity.pdbx_description
1 polymer ?
#
loop_
_entity_poly.entity_id
_entity_poly.type
_entity_poly.pdbx_seq_one_letter_code
_entity_poly.pdbx_strand_id
1 'polypeptide(L)'
;MDVESFAEEIEVPFRMSVASKSNSGKTHLVSELTKQLLAGGKVYMVFVQSNTHGVNNDYAFLPAKCRGRFDPKKLDELFQHQAKTPQEQRKQVLVILDDVLGDRSAENNEAIMSFYARGRHANISVILNSQVANRVLSPAVKENSCYILYSRLNRQQLSILWETITNMDKAEFIKFSEHVNKNYNFVVIDNTSHSNDPHEFLKVVRA
;
A
#
# COMPACT_ATOMS: atom_id res chain seq x y z
N MET A 1 9.69 14.77 -0.99
CA MET A 1 8.47 15.29 -0.31
C MET A 1 8.33 14.65 1.06
N ASP A 2 7.58 15.22 1.97
CA ASP A 2 7.15 14.58 3.20
C ASP A 2 5.86 13.77 3.02
N VAL A 3 5.43 13.09 4.08
CA VAL A 3 4.24 12.21 4.03
C VAL A 3 2.96 13.03 3.86
N GLU A 4 2.90 14.24 4.41
CA GLU A 4 1.74 15.13 4.30
C GLU A 4 1.50 15.54 2.84
N SER A 5 2.52 16.09 2.19
CA SER A 5 2.47 16.46 0.76
C SER A 5 2.09 15.25 -0.12
N PHE A 6 2.63 14.05 0.18
CA PHE A 6 2.25 12.86 -0.56
C PHE A 6 0.79 12.48 -0.33
N ALA A 7 0.28 12.59 0.90
CA ALA A 7 -1.12 12.31 1.19
C ALA A 7 -2.09 13.26 0.44
N GLU A 8 -1.68 14.51 0.24
CA GLU A 8 -2.47 15.49 -0.54
C GLU A 8 -2.57 15.12 -2.02
N GLU A 9 -1.55 14.49 -2.59
CA GLU A 9 -1.55 14.06 -4.00
C GLU A 9 -2.35 12.79 -4.24
N ILE A 10 -2.57 11.95 -3.23
CA ILE A 10 -3.28 10.67 -3.39
C ILE A 10 -4.76 10.89 -3.73
N GLU A 11 -5.20 10.28 -4.82
CA GLU A 11 -6.61 10.19 -5.18
C GLU A 11 -7.26 8.93 -4.58
N VAL A 12 -8.50 9.06 -4.13
CA VAL A 12 -9.27 7.94 -3.56
C VAL A 12 -10.43 7.54 -4.48
N PRO A 13 -10.79 6.25 -4.57
CA PRO A 13 -10.17 5.10 -3.93
C PRO A 13 -8.88 4.65 -4.63
N PHE A 14 -7.86 4.27 -3.86
CA PHE A 14 -6.58 3.81 -4.37
C PHE A 14 -6.23 2.38 -3.94
N ARG A 15 -5.25 1.80 -4.62
CA ARG A 15 -4.56 0.57 -4.23
C ARG A 15 -3.07 0.86 -4.16
N MET A 16 -2.50 0.58 -3.01
CA MET A 16 -1.10 0.84 -2.72
C MET A 16 -0.41 -0.43 -2.24
N SER A 17 0.72 -0.73 -2.79
CA SER A 17 1.60 -1.79 -2.30
C SER A 17 2.85 -1.20 -1.69
N VAL A 18 3.25 -1.72 -0.51
CA VAL A 18 4.44 -1.26 0.21
C VAL A 18 5.37 -2.45 0.44
N ALA A 19 6.55 -2.40 -0.17
CA ALA A 19 7.55 -3.46 -0.12
C ALA A 19 8.86 -2.97 0.49
N SER A 20 9.28 -3.56 1.60
CA SER A 20 10.61 -3.27 2.16
C SER A 20 11.04 -4.32 3.18
N LYS A 21 12.33 -4.36 3.51
CA LYS A 21 12.85 -5.22 4.57
C LYS A 21 12.31 -4.82 5.95
N SER A 22 12.43 -5.72 6.92
CA SER A 22 12.20 -5.40 8.34
C SER A 22 13.02 -4.17 8.78
N ASN A 23 12.48 -3.43 9.74
CA ASN A 23 13.12 -2.24 10.32
C ASN A 23 13.48 -1.15 9.29
N SER A 24 12.71 -1.03 8.23
CA SER A 24 12.86 0.00 7.21
C SER A 24 11.97 1.23 7.43
N GLY A 25 11.12 1.21 8.44
CA GLY A 25 10.15 2.29 8.71
C GLY A 25 8.81 2.15 7.98
N LYS A 26 8.55 0.98 7.32
CA LYS A 26 7.32 0.74 6.54
C LYS A 26 6.02 0.99 7.32
N THR A 27 5.89 0.38 8.49
CA THR A 27 4.69 0.51 9.32
C THR A 27 4.52 1.94 9.83
N HIS A 28 5.65 2.61 10.15
CA HIS A 28 5.64 4.04 10.52
C HIS A 28 5.14 4.90 9.36
N LEU A 29 5.70 4.73 8.15
CA LEU A 29 5.24 5.44 6.95
C LEU A 29 3.74 5.26 6.71
N VAL A 30 3.25 4.00 6.74
CA VAL A 30 1.82 3.70 6.52
C VAL A 30 0.95 4.30 7.62
N SER A 31 1.42 4.29 8.86
CA SER A 31 0.73 4.90 10.01
C SER A 31 0.61 6.42 9.84
N GLU A 32 1.72 7.11 9.51
CA GLU A 32 1.69 8.57 9.29
C GLU A 32 0.84 8.95 8.09
N LEU A 33 0.97 8.24 6.96
CA LEU A 33 0.12 8.43 5.79
C LEU A 33 -1.37 8.28 6.14
N THR A 34 -1.70 7.27 6.97
CA THR A 34 -3.07 7.04 7.42
C THR A 34 -3.61 8.22 8.24
N LYS A 35 -2.80 8.79 9.13
CA LYS A 35 -3.17 9.97 9.91
C LYS A 35 -3.45 11.17 9.01
N GLN A 36 -2.60 11.41 8.02
CA GLN A 36 -2.76 12.52 7.07
C GLN A 36 -4.01 12.33 6.19
N LEU A 37 -4.28 11.11 5.70
CA LEU A 37 -5.49 10.82 4.92
C LEU A 37 -6.79 11.01 5.74
N LEU A 38 -6.76 10.67 7.03
CA LEU A 38 -7.87 10.93 7.96
C LEU A 38 -8.04 12.42 8.23
N ALA A 39 -6.95 13.11 8.57
CA ALA A 39 -6.95 14.56 8.87
C ALA A 39 -7.40 15.39 7.67
N GLY A 40 -6.97 15.02 6.46
CA GLY A 40 -7.38 15.65 5.20
C GLY A 40 -8.80 15.28 4.73
N GLY A 41 -9.53 14.45 5.48
CA GLY A 41 -10.90 14.03 5.13
C GLY A 41 -11.00 13.14 3.89
N LYS A 42 -9.89 12.67 3.35
CA LYS A 42 -9.87 11.77 2.18
C LYS A 42 -10.40 10.38 2.52
N VAL A 43 -10.30 9.98 3.78
CA VAL A 43 -10.77 8.69 4.30
C VAL A 43 -11.62 8.93 5.53
N TYR A 44 -12.78 8.30 5.58
CA TYR A 44 -13.72 8.43 6.70
C TYR A 44 -13.46 7.40 7.81
N MET A 45 -13.05 6.18 7.44
CA MET A 45 -12.84 5.06 8.35
C MET A 45 -11.66 4.21 7.89
N VAL A 46 -10.89 3.70 8.86
CA VAL A 46 -9.74 2.84 8.61
C VAL A 46 -9.91 1.53 9.34
N PHE A 47 -9.63 0.42 8.67
CA PHE A 47 -9.50 -0.91 9.26
C PHE A 47 -8.09 -1.45 9.02
N VAL A 48 -7.48 -1.95 10.08
CA VAL A 48 -6.17 -2.61 10.02
C VAL A 48 -6.32 -4.08 10.34
N GLN A 49 -5.88 -4.92 9.43
CA GLN A 49 -5.73 -6.35 9.66
C GLN A 49 -4.26 -6.75 9.56
N SER A 50 -3.73 -7.35 10.61
CA SER A 50 -2.31 -7.70 10.71
C SER A 50 -2.12 -9.03 11.43
N ASN A 51 -1.19 -9.86 10.92
CA ASN A 51 -0.78 -11.08 11.61
C ASN A 51 0.07 -10.79 12.87
N THR A 52 0.64 -9.59 12.96
CA THR A 52 1.40 -9.11 14.13
C THR A 52 0.55 -8.27 15.09
N HIS A 53 -0.78 -8.35 14.98
CA HIS A 53 -1.71 -7.61 15.84
C HIS A 53 -1.45 -7.89 17.33
N GLY A 54 -1.32 -6.82 18.11
CA GLY A 54 -1.04 -6.87 19.55
C GLY A 54 0.46 -6.80 19.90
N VAL A 55 1.36 -6.88 18.91
CA VAL A 55 2.81 -6.72 19.11
C VAL A 55 3.25 -5.28 18.86
N ASN A 56 2.66 -4.62 17.86
CA ASN A 56 2.99 -3.26 17.43
C ASN A 56 1.89 -2.26 17.80
N ASN A 57 2.31 -1.11 18.32
CA ASN A 57 1.40 0.00 18.68
C ASN A 57 1.28 1.07 17.58
N ASP A 58 1.81 0.84 16.40
CA ASP A 58 1.87 1.85 15.32
C ASP A 58 0.48 2.38 14.91
N TYR A 59 -0.56 1.56 15.07
CA TYR A 59 -1.95 1.95 14.79
C TYR A 59 -2.78 2.22 16.06
N ALA A 60 -2.13 2.53 17.20
CA ALA A 60 -2.83 2.76 18.48
C ALA A 60 -3.76 3.97 18.46
N PHE A 61 -3.56 4.91 17.54
CA PHE A 61 -4.44 6.06 17.31
C PHE A 61 -5.82 5.68 16.76
N LEU A 62 -5.97 4.48 16.19
CA LEU A 62 -7.26 3.96 15.75
C LEU A 62 -8.02 3.26 16.88
N PRO A 63 -9.36 3.31 16.91
CA PRO A 63 -10.17 2.55 17.85
C PRO A 63 -9.84 1.05 17.81
N ALA A 64 -9.91 0.38 18.96
CA ALA A 64 -9.58 -1.06 19.05
C ALA A 64 -10.43 -1.93 18.10
N LYS A 65 -11.72 -1.59 17.91
CA LYS A 65 -12.62 -2.29 16.99
C LYS A 65 -12.21 -2.20 15.51
N CYS A 66 -11.36 -1.24 15.16
CA CYS A 66 -10.85 -1.03 13.80
C CYS A 66 -9.54 -1.78 13.54
N ARG A 67 -9.01 -2.48 14.53
CA ARG A 67 -7.73 -3.22 14.46
C ARG A 67 -7.96 -4.68 14.82
N GLY A 68 -7.34 -5.60 14.09
CA GLY A 68 -7.48 -7.01 14.41
C GLY A 68 -6.52 -7.91 13.63
N ARG A 69 -6.58 -9.19 13.93
CA ARG A 69 -5.92 -10.22 13.13
C ARG A 69 -6.58 -10.32 11.77
N PHE A 70 -5.81 -10.80 10.80
CA PHE A 70 -6.32 -11.04 9.46
C PHE A 70 -7.49 -12.05 9.51
N ASP A 71 -8.61 -11.65 8.89
CA ASP A 71 -9.82 -12.43 8.79
C ASP A 71 -10.50 -12.16 7.42
N PRO A 72 -10.41 -13.10 6.48
CA PRO A 72 -10.96 -12.92 5.14
C PRO A 72 -12.49 -12.75 5.14
N LYS A 73 -13.21 -13.30 6.14
CA LYS A 73 -14.67 -13.12 6.26
C LYS A 73 -15.02 -11.67 6.54
N LYS A 74 -14.27 -11.00 7.42
CA LYS A 74 -14.47 -9.58 7.72
C LYS A 74 -14.21 -8.68 6.51
N LEU A 75 -13.24 -9.04 5.66
CA LEU A 75 -13.01 -8.33 4.40
C LEU A 75 -14.20 -8.45 3.46
N ASP A 76 -14.76 -9.66 3.32
CA ASP A 76 -15.93 -9.87 2.46
C ASP A 76 -17.17 -9.18 3.03
N GLU A 77 -17.42 -9.27 4.34
CA GLU A 77 -18.51 -8.55 5.01
C GLU A 77 -18.42 -7.03 4.79
N LEU A 78 -17.23 -6.45 4.93
CA LEU A 78 -16.99 -5.03 4.66
C LEU A 78 -17.29 -4.68 3.20
N PHE A 79 -16.78 -5.51 2.26
CA PHE A 79 -17.04 -5.31 0.84
C PHE A 79 -18.53 -5.37 0.51
N GLN A 80 -19.24 -6.39 1.01
CA GLN A 80 -20.67 -6.57 0.79
C GLN A 80 -21.49 -5.41 1.39
N HIS A 81 -21.11 -4.94 2.59
CA HIS A 81 -21.75 -3.79 3.20
C HIS A 81 -21.61 -2.54 2.32
N GLN A 82 -20.41 -2.23 1.90
CA GLN A 82 -20.14 -1.08 1.02
C GLN A 82 -20.82 -1.23 -0.34
N ALA A 83 -20.77 -2.42 -0.95
CA ALA A 83 -21.37 -2.67 -2.25
C ALA A 83 -22.92 -2.53 -2.26
N LYS A 84 -23.57 -2.91 -1.13
CA LYS A 84 -25.02 -2.75 -0.96
C LYS A 84 -25.45 -1.32 -0.60
N THR A 85 -24.55 -0.51 -0.08
CA THR A 85 -24.81 0.90 0.22
C THR A 85 -24.95 1.69 -1.09
N PRO A 86 -25.98 2.54 -1.28
CA PRO A 86 -26.10 3.42 -2.44
C PRO A 86 -24.82 4.24 -2.64
N GLN A 87 -24.42 4.44 -3.88
CA GLN A 87 -23.12 5.05 -4.21
C GLN A 87 -22.93 6.43 -3.58
N GLU A 88 -23.95 7.24 -3.54
CA GLU A 88 -23.97 8.59 -2.97
C GLU A 88 -23.82 8.61 -1.42
N GLN A 89 -24.08 7.48 -0.77
CA GLN A 89 -23.97 7.33 0.68
C GLN A 89 -22.72 6.60 1.11
N ARG A 90 -21.95 6.02 0.14
CA ARG A 90 -20.73 5.27 0.45
C ARG A 90 -19.65 6.20 0.99
N LYS A 91 -19.20 5.91 2.20
CA LYS A 91 -18.05 6.58 2.78
C LYS A 91 -16.76 5.97 2.22
N GLN A 92 -15.73 6.80 2.04
CA GLN A 92 -14.42 6.32 1.68
C GLN A 92 -13.80 5.55 2.85
N VAL A 93 -13.49 4.29 2.64
CA VAL A 93 -12.87 3.40 3.63
C VAL A 93 -11.45 3.08 3.21
N LEU A 94 -10.53 3.02 4.18
CA LEU A 94 -9.17 2.51 3.98
C LEU A 94 -9.02 1.17 4.72
N VAL A 95 -8.53 0.16 4.03
CA VAL A 95 -8.13 -1.12 4.62
C VAL A 95 -6.63 -1.29 4.50
N ILE A 96 -5.97 -1.52 5.63
CA ILE A 96 -4.54 -1.79 5.71
C ILE A 96 -4.35 -3.28 6.01
N LEU A 97 -3.69 -3.97 5.09
CA LEU A 97 -3.32 -5.37 5.19
C LEU A 97 -1.83 -5.44 5.49
N ASP A 98 -1.49 -5.53 6.79
CA ASP A 98 -0.11 -5.42 7.28
C ASP A 98 0.48 -6.80 7.61
N ASP A 99 1.52 -7.18 6.86
CA ASP A 99 2.23 -8.47 6.95
C ASP A 99 1.32 -9.72 6.85
N VAL A 100 0.18 -9.61 6.20
CA VAL A 100 -0.78 -10.72 6.04
C VAL A 100 -0.36 -11.74 4.98
N LEU A 101 0.49 -11.36 4.02
CA LEU A 101 1.02 -12.26 2.97
C LEU A 101 2.05 -13.28 3.47
N GLY A 102 2.33 -13.32 4.76
CA GLY A 102 3.19 -14.33 5.40
C GLY A 102 2.51 -15.68 5.63
N ASP A 103 1.19 -15.71 5.71
CA ASP A 103 0.41 -16.91 5.90
C ASP A 103 0.48 -17.81 4.66
N ARG A 104 0.73 -19.11 4.90
CA ARG A 104 0.95 -20.11 3.82
C ARG A 104 -0.34 -20.62 3.18
N SER A 105 -1.51 -20.22 3.66
CA SER A 105 -2.76 -20.68 3.09
C SER A 105 -3.02 -20.04 1.71
N ALA A 106 -3.23 -20.85 0.70
CA ALA A 106 -3.57 -20.39 -0.65
C ALA A 106 -4.89 -19.58 -0.64
N GLU A 107 -5.86 -20.03 0.17
CA GLU A 107 -7.16 -19.39 0.33
C GLU A 107 -7.07 -17.95 0.85
N ASN A 108 -6.22 -17.71 1.85
CA ASN A 108 -5.99 -16.37 2.38
C ASN A 108 -5.34 -15.44 1.34
N ASN A 109 -4.42 -15.96 0.54
CA ASN A 109 -3.80 -15.17 -0.52
C ASN A 109 -4.81 -14.82 -1.61
N GLU A 110 -5.70 -15.73 -1.99
CA GLU A 110 -6.75 -15.49 -2.97
C GLU A 110 -7.75 -14.44 -2.46
N ALA A 111 -8.19 -14.54 -1.20
CA ALA A 111 -9.06 -13.56 -0.57
C ALA A 111 -8.44 -12.15 -0.56
N ILE A 112 -7.14 -12.03 -0.20
CA ILE A 112 -6.42 -10.77 -0.22
C ILE A 112 -6.38 -10.19 -1.64
N MET A 113 -6.01 -11.00 -2.62
CA MET A 113 -5.88 -10.56 -4.01
C MET A 113 -7.21 -10.15 -4.61
N SER A 114 -8.26 -10.92 -4.35
CA SER A 114 -9.62 -10.60 -4.78
C SER A 114 -10.11 -9.29 -4.16
N PHE A 115 -9.89 -9.10 -2.87
CA PHE A 115 -10.25 -7.87 -2.18
C PHE A 115 -9.45 -6.66 -2.69
N TYR A 116 -8.15 -6.82 -2.89
CA TYR A 116 -7.27 -5.81 -3.44
C TYR A 116 -7.73 -5.32 -4.83
N ALA A 117 -8.10 -6.26 -5.71
CA ALA A 117 -8.58 -5.92 -7.05
C ALA A 117 -9.96 -5.24 -7.06
N ARG A 118 -10.90 -5.70 -6.20
CA ARG A 118 -12.31 -5.28 -6.21
C ARG A 118 -12.60 -4.04 -5.36
N GLY A 119 -11.79 -3.76 -4.34
CA GLY A 119 -12.09 -2.75 -3.29
C GLY A 119 -12.52 -1.40 -3.84
N ARG A 120 -11.89 -0.92 -4.92
CA ARG A 120 -12.23 0.36 -5.55
C ARG A 120 -13.70 0.49 -5.97
N HIS A 121 -14.33 -0.61 -6.42
CA HIS A 121 -15.73 -0.61 -6.86
C HIS A 121 -16.71 -0.44 -5.69
N ALA A 122 -16.23 -0.64 -4.47
CA ALA A 122 -16.97 -0.45 -3.23
C ALA A 122 -16.51 0.78 -2.44
N ASN A 123 -15.80 1.72 -3.05
CA ASN A 123 -15.23 2.90 -2.41
C ASN A 123 -14.26 2.57 -1.27
N ILE A 124 -13.45 1.51 -1.47
CA ILE A 124 -12.47 1.04 -0.51
C ILE A 124 -11.08 1.22 -1.10
N SER A 125 -10.25 2.02 -0.43
CA SER A 125 -8.81 2.07 -0.65
C SER A 125 -8.11 0.93 0.10
N VAL A 126 -7.06 0.37 -0.48
CA VAL A 126 -6.32 -0.74 0.13
C VAL A 126 -4.83 -0.45 0.14
N ILE A 127 -4.19 -0.58 1.31
CA ILE A 127 -2.74 -0.63 1.45
C ILE A 127 -2.34 -2.07 1.77
N LEU A 128 -1.54 -2.68 0.90
CA LEU A 128 -0.94 -3.99 1.10
C LEU A 128 0.52 -3.81 1.50
N ASN A 129 0.82 -3.98 2.78
CA ASN A 129 2.14 -3.81 3.36
C ASN A 129 2.77 -5.16 3.69
N SER A 130 3.98 -5.45 3.17
CA SER A 130 4.65 -6.73 3.45
C SER A 130 6.17 -6.63 3.45
N GLN A 131 6.79 -7.46 4.27
CA GLN A 131 8.23 -7.69 4.28
C GLN A 131 8.67 -8.64 3.16
N VAL A 132 7.75 -9.47 2.66
CA VAL A 132 8.02 -10.42 1.56
C VAL A 132 7.81 -9.72 0.23
N ALA A 133 8.82 -8.95 -0.21
CA ALA A 133 8.75 -8.11 -1.39
C ALA A 133 8.26 -8.87 -2.64
N ASN A 134 8.73 -10.10 -2.89
CA ASN A 134 8.34 -10.88 -4.05
C ASN A 134 6.83 -11.19 -4.12
N ARG A 135 6.12 -11.16 -3.00
CA ARG A 135 4.66 -11.38 -2.96
C ARG A 135 3.89 -10.09 -3.26
N VAL A 136 4.34 -8.98 -2.67
CA VAL A 136 3.76 -7.65 -2.91
C VAL A 136 4.09 -7.16 -4.33
N LEU A 137 5.17 -7.65 -4.91
CA LEU A 137 5.61 -7.32 -6.27
C LEU A 137 5.21 -8.38 -7.29
N SER A 138 4.24 -9.25 -6.99
CA SER A 138 3.67 -10.16 -7.97
C SER A 138 3.01 -9.37 -9.12
N PRO A 139 2.98 -9.91 -10.35
CA PRO A 139 2.35 -9.21 -11.49
C PRO A 139 0.95 -8.70 -11.17
N ALA A 140 0.12 -9.55 -10.56
CA ALA A 140 -1.26 -9.19 -10.21
C ALA A 140 -1.36 -8.01 -9.23
N VAL A 141 -0.41 -7.84 -8.29
CA VAL A 141 -0.38 -6.67 -7.41
C VAL A 141 0.14 -5.45 -8.15
N LYS A 142 1.26 -5.59 -8.87
CA LYS A 142 1.88 -4.48 -9.61
C LYS A 142 0.91 -3.83 -10.58
N GLU A 143 0.25 -4.62 -11.42
CA GLU A 143 -0.71 -4.17 -12.43
C GLU A 143 -1.96 -3.53 -11.82
N ASN A 144 -2.33 -3.92 -10.61
CA ASN A 144 -3.48 -3.37 -9.91
C ASN A 144 -3.14 -2.22 -8.96
N SER A 145 -1.87 -1.93 -8.66
CA SER A 145 -1.46 -0.84 -7.77
C SER A 145 -1.53 0.51 -8.46
N CYS A 146 -2.17 1.50 -7.83
CA CYS A 146 -2.05 2.91 -8.20
C CYS A 146 -0.67 3.43 -7.78
N TYR A 147 -0.21 3.01 -6.59
CA TYR A 147 1.08 3.43 -6.03
C TYR A 147 1.86 2.20 -5.56
N ILE A 148 3.14 2.13 -5.91
CA ILE A 148 4.07 1.12 -5.40
C ILE A 148 5.15 1.85 -4.60
N LEU A 149 5.19 1.62 -3.29
CA LEU A 149 6.20 2.18 -2.40
C LEU A 149 7.23 1.11 -2.06
N TYR A 150 8.50 1.46 -2.13
CA TYR A 150 9.54 0.52 -1.73
C TYR A 150 10.73 1.20 -1.08
N SER A 151 11.42 0.45 -0.21
CA SER A 151 12.68 0.85 0.41
C SER A 151 13.56 -0.38 0.68
N ARG A 152 14.88 -0.20 0.61
CA ARG A 152 15.88 -1.22 0.98
C ARG A 152 15.70 -2.59 0.31
N LEU A 153 15.27 -2.61 -0.95
CA LEU A 153 15.19 -3.81 -1.76
C LEU A 153 16.58 -4.22 -2.27
N ASN A 154 16.77 -5.52 -2.50
CA ASN A 154 17.98 -6.02 -3.17
C ASN A 154 17.87 -5.86 -4.70
N ARG A 155 19.00 -6.04 -5.42
CA ARG A 155 19.06 -5.85 -6.88
C ARG A 155 18.09 -6.75 -7.65
N GLN A 156 17.87 -7.98 -7.20
CA GLN A 156 16.91 -8.89 -7.83
C GLN A 156 15.48 -8.35 -7.71
N GLN A 157 15.11 -7.87 -6.51
CA GLN A 157 13.80 -7.26 -6.26
C GLN A 157 13.62 -5.95 -7.03
N LEU A 158 14.66 -5.13 -7.12
CA LEU A 158 14.67 -3.92 -7.95
C LEU A 158 14.51 -4.26 -9.44
N SER A 159 15.12 -5.36 -9.91
CA SER A 159 14.94 -5.83 -11.29
C SER A 159 13.48 -6.20 -11.60
N ILE A 160 12.79 -6.84 -10.65
CA ILE A 160 11.36 -7.18 -10.77
C ILE A 160 10.49 -5.90 -10.82
N LEU A 161 10.84 -4.88 -10.03
CA LEU A 161 10.16 -3.59 -10.09
C LEU A 161 10.41 -2.85 -11.40
N TRP A 162 11.64 -2.87 -11.88
CA TRP A 162 12.00 -2.22 -13.13
C TRP A 162 11.17 -2.72 -14.32
N GLU A 163 10.79 -3.99 -14.33
CA GLU A 163 9.91 -4.56 -15.37
C GLU A 163 8.55 -3.85 -15.47
N THR A 164 8.15 -3.08 -14.44
CA THR A 164 6.94 -2.25 -14.48
C THR A 164 7.19 -0.84 -15.02
N ILE A 165 8.46 -0.45 -15.18
CA ILE A 165 8.88 0.89 -15.59
C ILE A 165 9.51 0.77 -16.97
N THR A 166 8.73 0.96 -18.02
CA THR A 166 9.19 0.74 -19.41
C THR A 166 10.10 1.84 -19.98
N ASN A 167 10.16 3.00 -19.33
CA ASN A 167 10.76 4.21 -19.92
C ASN A 167 12.06 4.67 -19.25
N MET A 168 12.67 3.84 -18.43
CA MET A 168 13.95 4.13 -17.77
C MET A 168 14.93 2.97 -17.97
N ASP A 169 16.20 3.26 -18.20
CA ASP A 169 17.24 2.23 -18.25
C ASP A 169 17.35 1.48 -16.93
N LYS A 170 17.54 0.16 -17.00
CA LYS A 170 17.59 -0.71 -15.81
C LYS A 170 18.72 -0.36 -14.84
N ALA A 171 19.90 -0.06 -15.38
CA ALA A 171 21.06 0.26 -14.55
C ALA A 171 20.88 1.62 -13.88
N GLU A 172 20.28 2.57 -14.59
CA GLU A 172 19.92 3.88 -14.06
C GLU A 172 18.88 3.78 -12.94
N PHE A 173 17.81 3.00 -13.12
CA PHE A 173 16.81 2.75 -12.09
C PHE A 173 17.41 2.12 -10.82
N ILE A 174 18.26 1.10 -11.00
CA ILE A 174 18.92 0.44 -9.86
C ILE A 174 19.83 1.43 -9.13
N LYS A 175 20.64 2.22 -9.85
CA LYS A 175 21.53 3.22 -9.27
C LYS A 175 20.75 4.31 -8.51
N PHE A 176 19.66 4.80 -9.09
CA PHE A 176 18.75 5.74 -8.45
C PHE A 176 18.19 5.15 -7.13
N SER A 177 17.64 3.94 -7.20
CA SER A 177 17.05 3.26 -6.04
C SER A 177 18.07 3.02 -4.92
N GLU A 178 19.29 2.60 -5.25
CA GLU A 178 20.38 2.39 -4.29
C GLU A 178 20.82 3.73 -3.64
N HIS A 179 20.74 4.83 -4.38
CA HIS A 179 21.09 6.16 -3.86
C HIS A 179 20.02 6.70 -2.90
N VAL A 180 18.76 6.54 -3.24
CA VAL A 180 17.61 7.08 -2.49
C VAL A 180 17.30 6.25 -1.25
N ASN A 181 17.52 4.94 -1.28
CA ASN A 181 17.19 3.99 -0.20
C ASN A 181 18.02 4.16 1.09
N LYS A 182 18.28 5.41 1.48
CA LYS A 182 18.99 5.80 2.70
C LYS A 182 18.04 6.59 3.60
N ASN A 183 18.30 6.58 4.90
CA ASN A 183 17.64 7.47 5.87
C ASN A 183 16.09 7.36 5.89
N TYR A 184 15.55 6.12 5.82
CA TYR A 184 14.09 5.88 5.84
C TYR A 184 13.32 6.51 4.67
N ASN A 185 13.98 6.79 3.57
CA ASN A 185 13.32 7.21 2.35
C ASN A 185 12.62 6.02 1.66
N PHE A 186 11.47 6.31 1.09
CA PHE A 186 10.73 5.39 0.22
C PHE A 186 10.66 5.98 -1.19
N VAL A 187 10.93 5.16 -2.18
CA VAL A 187 10.60 5.50 -3.56
C VAL A 187 9.16 5.13 -3.82
N VAL A 188 8.44 6.02 -4.46
CA VAL A 188 7.06 5.83 -4.92
C VAL A 188 7.10 5.72 -6.43
N ILE A 189 6.52 4.67 -6.98
CA ILE A 189 6.15 4.54 -8.38
C ILE A 189 4.67 4.89 -8.47
N ASP A 190 4.36 5.98 -9.14
CA ASP A 190 2.99 6.45 -9.36
C ASP A 190 2.47 5.91 -10.70
N ASN A 191 1.74 4.81 -10.66
CA ASN A 191 1.14 4.19 -11.83
C ASN A 191 -0.11 4.92 -12.33
N THR A 192 -0.54 5.99 -11.67
CA THR A 192 -1.64 6.85 -12.14
C THR A 192 -1.15 7.94 -13.09
N SER A 193 0.15 8.23 -13.08
CA SER A 193 0.76 9.16 -14.01
C SER A 193 0.70 8.63 -15.44
N HIS A 194 0.26 9.46 -16.36
CA HIS A 194 0.28 9.18 -17.80
C HIS A 194 1.56 9.66 -18.47
N SER A 195 2.50 10.18 -17.71
CA SER A 195 3.77 10.69 -18.22
C SER A 195 4.77 9.56 -18.47
N ASN A 196 5.56 9.74 -19.52
CA ASN A 196 6.71 8.90 -19.81
C ASN A 196 8.01 9.44 -19.17
N ASP A 197 7.95 10.59 -18.50
CA ASP A 197 9.09 11.17 -17.80
C ASP A 197 9.23 10.54 -16.40
N PRO A 198 10.36 9.85 -16.11
CA PRO A 198 10.62 9.27 -14.80
C PRO A 198 10.47 10.27 -13.63
N HIS A 199 10.76 11.55 -13.85
CA HIS A 199 10.64 12.57 -12.82
C HIS A 199 9.19 12.88 -12.41
N GLU A 200 8.21 12.51 -13.23
CA GLU A 200 6.80 12.74 -12.93
C GLU A 200 6.15 11.55 -12.22
N PHE A 201 6.62 10.33 -12.44
CA PHE A 201 6.05 9.13 -11.82
C PHE A 201 6.94 8.51 -10.72
N LEU A 202 8.22 8.86 -10.63
CA LEU A 202 9.10 8.47 -9.54
C LEU A 202 9.23 9.59 -8.53
N LYS A 203 8.70 9.35 -7.35
CA LYS A 203 8.76 10.31 -6.24
C LYS A 203 9.54 9.71 -5.07
N VAL A 204 10.04 10.57 -4.18
CA VAL A 204 10.71 10.14 -2.96
C VAL A 204 9.99 10.71 -1.76
N VAL A 205 9.51 9.82 -0.89
CA VAL A 205 8.82 10.16 0.36
C VAL A 205 9.70 9.79 1.53
N ARG A 206 9.84 10.71 2.47
CA ARG A 206 10.56 10.52 3.73
C ARG A 206 9.56 10.11 4.82
N ALA A 207 9.80 8.95 5.44
CA ALA A 207 9.03 8.45 6.58
C ALA A 207 9.43 9.12 7.89
#